data_853f3b30945cab1e377df9df5e1c0e1d
#
_entry.id   853f3b30945cab1e377df9df5e1c0e1d
#
_cell.length_a   1.000
_cell.length_b   1.000
_cell.length_c   1.000
_cell.angle_alpha   90.00
_cell.angle_beta   90.00
_cell.angle_gamma   90.00
#
_symmetry.space_group_name_H-M   'P 1'
#
loop_
_entity.id
_entity.type
_entity.pdbx_description
1 polymer ?
#
loop_
_entity_poly.entity_id
_entity_poly.type
_entity_poly.pdbx_seq_one_letter_code
_entity_poly.pdbx_strand_id
1 'polypeptide(L)'
;VLTSCKLVSGTPRSPSACLRVWFSGSDMNEKIPANGVGLVTPQIAECDTPFTFANGALLGSHELIYETYGELNSAGDNAVLICHALSGSHHAAGFHANDDRRPGWWDLAIGPGKPIDTERLFVVCSNNLGCCDGSSGPNAINPDTGKPWGGQFPQPQVQDWVRSQRWLAEHLGISRWAAVMGGSLGGMQALQWAIDFPDWVEHCVALAAAPGLTAQNIAFNEIARHAILSDPDWHEGDYLAAGALPTRGVALARMVGHLTYMSADGMSDRFGRELLEGSFAPDDNAERVFQVESYLRHQGSRFSTQ
;
A
#
# COMPACT_ATOMS: atom_id res chain seq x y z
N VAL A 1 14.47 0.93 2.47
CA VAL A 1 13.01 0.95 2.62
C VAL A 1 12.47 0.06 1.53
N LEU A 2 11.90 -1.10 1.89
CA LEU A 2 11.19 -1.96 0.94
C LEU A 2 9.86 -1.26 0.61
N THR A 3 9.82 -0.49 -0.46
CA THR A 3 8.57 -0.16 -1.10
C THR A 3 7.99 -1.46 -1.66
N SER A 4 6.80 -1.84 -1.21
CA SER A 4 6.14 -3.03 -1.70
C SER A 4 5.71 -2.80 -3.14
N CYS A 5 6.48 -3.30 -4.10
CA CYS A 5 5.99 -3.46 -5.45
C CYS A 5 4.92 -4.54 -5.44
N LYS A 6 3.66 -4.18 -5.58
CA LYS A 6 2.68 -5.10 -6.15
C LYS A 6 3.08 -5.30 -7.60
N LEU A 7 3.43 -6.52 -7.93
CA LEU A 7 3.80 -6.88 -9.29
C LEU A 7 2.54 -6.83 -10.16
N VAL A 8 2.40 -5.77 -10.92
CA VAL A 8 1.32 -5.66 -11.90
C VAL A 8 1.77 -6.40 -13.17
N SER A 9 1.26 -7.62 -13.36
CA SER A 9 1.32 -8.30 -14.63
C SER A 9 0.33 -7.64 -15.59
N GLY A 10 0.77 -6.65 -16.36
CA GLY A 10 -0.07 -6.02 -17.38
C GLY A 10 0.65 -4.89 -18.08
N THR A 11 0.70 -4.97 -19.39
CA THR A 11 1.08 -3.87 -20.28
C THR A 11 0.42 -2.56 -19.86
N PRO A 12 1.06 -1.39 -20.02
CA PRO A 12 0.46 -0.11 -19.70
C PRO A 12 -0.85 0.03 -20.50
N ARG A 13 -1.97 -0.04 -19.81
CA ARG A 13 -3.28 0.20 -20.41
C ARG A 13 -3.55 1.68 -20.31
N SER A 14 -3.73 2.28 -21.48
CA SER A 14 -4.38 3.59 -21.57
C SER A 14 -5.73 3.56 -20.83
N PRO A 15 -6.22 4.66 -20.26
CA PRO A 15 -7.47 4.70 -19.48
C PRO A 15 -8.75 4.36 -20.25
N SER A 16 -8.67 3.94 -21.51
CA SER A 16 -9.83 3.83 -22.41
C SER A 16 -10.17 2.43 -22.94
N ALA A 17 -9.71 1.34 -22.33
CA ALA A 17 -10.08 -0.01 -22.79
C ALA A 17 -10.62 -0.90 -21.67
N CYS A 18 -11.70 -0.49 -21.01
CA CYS A 18 -12.52 -1.41 -20.23
C CYS A 18 -13.58 -2.02 -21.14
N LEU A 19 -13.38 -3.28 -21.55
CA LEU A 19 -14.39 -4.05 -22.28
C LEU A 19 -15.60 -4.26 -21.36
N ARG A 20 -16.73 -3.64 -21.71
CA ARG A 20 -18.03 -3.91 -21.09
C ARG A 20 -18.52 -5.29 -21.51
N VAL A 21 -18.43 -6.26 -20.63
CA VAL A 21 -19.21 -7.49 -20.73
C VAL A 21 -20.54 -7.21 -20.07
N TRP A 22 -21.62 -7.28 -20.85
CA TRP A 22 -23.00 -7.12 -20.37
C TRP A 22 -23.41 -8.37 -19.61
N PHE A 23 -23.65 -8.24 -18.30
CA PHE A 23 -24.48 -9.14 -17.53
C PHE A 23 -25.74 -8.40 -17.08
N SER A 24 -26.90 -9.05 -17.25
CA SER A 24 -28.22 -8.53 -16.93
C SER A 24 -28.34 -8.19 -15.44
N GLY A 25 -28.70 -6.94 -15.15
CA GLY A 25 -28.89 -6.46 -13.77
C GLY A 25 -30.11 -7.10 -13.09
N SER A 26 -29.88 -7.74 -11.97
CA SER A 26 -30.89 -7.90 -10.90
C SER A 26 -30.35 -8.21 -9.51
N ASP A 27 -29.05 -8.44 -9.28
CA ASP A 27 -28.56 -8.86 -7.94
C ASP A 27 -27.32 -8.10 -7.40
N MET A 28 -27.02 -6.91 -7.92
CA MET A 28 -25.74 -6.24 -7.62
C MET A 28 -25.81 -5.16 -6.52
N ASN A 29 -27.01 -4.82 -6.05
CA ASN A 29 -27.18 -3.75 -5.06
C ASN A 29 -27.04 -4.24 -3.59
N GLU A 30 -26.92 -5.57 -3.35
CA GLU A 30 -26.82 -6.13 -1.99
C GLU A 30 -25.38 -6.19 -1.43
N LYS A 31 -24.35 -5.95 -2.25
CA LYS A 31 -22.96 -6.11 -1.79
C LYS A 31 -22.36 -4.86 -1.15
N ILE A 32 -22.88 -3.67 -1.47
CA ILE A 32 -22.38 -2.42 -0.88
C ILE A 32 -23.19 -2.14 0.38
N PRO A 33 -22.59 -2.16 1.56
CA PRO A 33 -23.30 -1.86 2.80
C PRO A 33 -23.92 -0.46 2.77
N ALA A 34 -25.12 -0.30 3.36
CA ALA A 34 -25.79 1.00 3.42
C ALA A 34 -24.98 2.10 4.12
N ASN A 35 -24.06 1.72 5.02
CA ASN A 35 -23.10 2.59 5.68
C ASN A 35 -21.70 2.55 5.02
N GLY A 36 -21.58 2.04 3.80
CA GLY A 36 -20.36 2.09 3.00
C GLY A 36 -20.25 3.41 2.21
N VAL A 37 -19.06 3.75 1.78
CA VAL A 37 -18.81 4.92 0.90
C VAL A 37 -19.22 4.68 -0.56
N GLY A 38 -19.62 3.44 -0.91
CA GLY A 38 -20.08 3.10 -2.26
C GLY A 38 -18.96 2.85 -3.25
N LEU A 39 -19.20 3.22 -4.51
CA LEU A 39 -18.20 3.17 -5.57
C LEU A 39 -17.31 4.41 -5.49
N VAL A 40 -16.01 4.18 -5.57
CA VAL A 40 -14.97 5.20 -5.50
C VAL A 40 -14.12 5.17 -6.77
N THR A 41 -13.76 6.35 -7.26
CA THR A 41 -12.87 6.47 -8.42
C THR A 41 -11.57 7.11 -7.97
N PRO A 42 -10.41 6.46 -8.20
CA PRO A 42 -9.11 7.08 -7.94
C PRO A 42 -8.95 8.37 -8.74
N GLN A 43 -8.33 9.35 -8.12
CA GLN A 43 -8.02 10.66 -8.71
C GLN A 43 -6.51 10.81 -8.87
N ILE A 44 -6.08 11.60 -9.83
CA ILE A 44 -4.68 11.90 -10.10
C ILE A 44 -4.45 13.38 -9.85
N ALA A 45 -3.47 13.70 -9.01
CA ALA A 45 -2.95 15.04 -8.85
C ALA A 45 -1.60 15.13 -9.57
N GLU A 46 -1.52 15.94 -10.62
CA GLU A 46 -0.32 16.18 -11.39
C GLU A 46 0.45 17.35 -10.77
N CYS A 47 1.73 17.14 -10.46
CA CYS A 47 2.62 18.16 -9.92
C CYS A 47 3.72 18.48 -10.93
N ASP A 48 3.66 19.67 -11.52
CA ASP A 48 4.67 20.14 -12.48
C ASP A 48 5.93 20.69 -11.80
N THR A 49 5.87 20.90 -10.49
CA THR A 49 7.03 21.39 -9.72
C THR A 49 7.98 20.24 -9.42
N PRO A 50 9.29 20.37 -9.71
CA PRO A 50 10.25 19.34 -9.36
C PRO A 50 10.26 19.03 -7.86
N PHE A 51 10.28 17.74 -7.52
CA PHE A 51 10.35 17.25 -6.15
C PHE A 51 11.79 16.88 -5.79
N THR A 52 12.31 17.46 -4.72
CA THR A 52 13.65 17.13 -4.19
C THR A 52 13.50 16.16 -3.02
N PHE A 53 14.01 14.94 -3.17
CA PHE A 53 14.04 13.96 -2.09
C PHE A 53 15.03 14.36 -0.99
N ALA A 54 14.86 13.80 0.19
CA ALA A 54 15.72 14.06 1.35
C ALA A 54 17.20 13.70 1.10
N ASN A 55 17.45 12.76 0.22
CA ASN A 55 18.82 12.40 -0.22
C ASN A 55 19.39 13.31 -1.30
N GLY A 56 18.69 14.36 -1.69
CA GLY A 56 19.11 15.32 -2.71
C GLY A 56 18.78 14.94 -4.16
N ALA A 57 18.24 13.74 -4.39
CA ALA A 57 17.80 13.34 -5.73
C ALA A 57 16.59 14.16 -6.18
N LEU A 58 16.48 14.38 -7.49
CA LEU A 58 15.39 15.16 -8.09
C LEU A 58 14.46 14.23 -8.87
N LEU A 59 13.17 14.46 -8.71
CA LEU A 59 12.11 13.95 -9.58
C LEU A 59 11.48 15.17 -10.26
N GLY A 60 11.34 15.15 -11.56
CA GLY A 60 10.67 16.20 -12.32
C GLY A 60 9.17 16.30 -12.00
N SER A 61 8.36 16.54 -13.01
CA SER A 61 6.91 16.42 -12.89
C SER A 61 6.55 15.01 -12.39
N HIS A 62 5.57 14.93 -11.51
CA HIS A 62 5.18 13.66 -10.91
C HIS A 62 3.69 13.66 -10.58
N GLU A 63 3.15 12.47 -10.38
CA GLU A 63 1.75 12.25 -10.11
C GLU A 63 1.56 11.59 -8.75
N LEU A 64 0.51 12.02 -8.04
CA LEU A 64 -0.01 11.32 -6.86
C LEU A 64 -1.40 10.81 -7.16
N ILE A 65 -1.60 9.50 -7.02
CA ILE A 65 -2.93 8.90 -7.01
C ILE A 65 -3.49 8.94 -5.59
N TYR A 66 -4.75 9.32 -5.48
CA TYR A 66 -5.44 9.43 -4.20
C TYR A 66 -6.93 9.14 -4.35
N GLU A 67 -7.57 8.87 -3.23
CA GLU A 67 -9.02 8.81 -3.10
C GLU A 67 -9.50 9.72 -1.98
N THR A 68 -10.75 10.17 -2.13
CA THR A 68 -11.41 11.01 -1.13
C THR A 68 -12.77 10.44 -0.77
N TYR A 69 -13.19 10.63 0.48
CA TYR A 69 -14.47 10.17 0.99
C TYR A 69 -15.08 11.28 1.84
N GLY A 70 -16.37 11.56 1.63
CA GLY A 70 -17.05 12.70 2.26
C GLY A 70 -16.78 14.04 1.56
N GLU A 71 -17.08 15.15 2.22
CA GLU A 71 -16.99 16.49 1.66
C GLU A 71 -16.14 17.43 2.52
N LEU A 72 -15.26 18.18 1.85
CA LEU A 72 -14.45 19.22 2.50
C LEU A 72 -15.36 20.41 2.84
N ASN A 73 -15.32 20.86 4.07
CA ASN A 73 -16.06 22.06 4.49
C ASN A 73 -15.40 23.34 3.93
N SER A 74 -16.13 24.45 3.99
CA SER A 74 -15.67 25.75 3.48
C SER A 74 -14.46 26.33 4.22
N ALA A 75 -14.20 25.87 5.44
CA ALA A 75 -13.02 26.26 6.22
C ALA A 75 -11.77 25.43 5.86
N GLY A 76 -11.96 24.28 5.18
CA GLY A 76 -10.87 23.36 4.80
C GLY A 76 -10.22 22.69 6.01
N ASP A 77 -10.93 22.50 7.12
CA ASP A 77 -10.35 22.04 8.40
C ASP A 77 -10.98 20.74 8.95
N ASN A 78 -11.96 20.14 8.25
CA ASN A 78 -12.54 18.85 8.61
C ASN A 78 -11.85 17.66 7.93
N ALA A 79 -10.66 17.85 7.37
CA ALA A 79 -9.98 16.83 6.61
C ALA A 79 -9.21 15.85 7.51
N VAL A 80 -9.24 14.56 7.14
CA VAL A 80 -8.47 13.48 7.78
C VAL A 80 -7.58 12.81 6.73
N LEU A 81 -6.28 12.76 6.99
CA LEU A 81 -5.33 12.03 6.15
C LEU A 81 -5.17 10.60 6.67
N ILE A 82 -5.37 9.64 5.78
CA ILE A 82 -5.09 8.23 6.02
C ILE A 82 -3.78 7.87 5.34
N CYS A 83 -2.79 7.50 6.15
CA CYS A 83 -1.49 7.04 5.67
C CYS A 83 -1.45 5.52 5.61
N HIS A 84 -1.26 4.95 4.42
CA HIS A 84 -1.24 3.49 4.26
C HIS A 84 0.06 2.86 4.74
N ALA A 85 0.00 1.58 5.09
CA ALA A 85 1.15 0.76 5.48
C ALA A 85 1.99 0.36 4.26
N LEU A 86 3.13 -0.33 4.48
CA LEU A 86 4.11 -0.71 3.45
C LEU A 86 3.49 -1.36 2.21
N SER A 87 2.54 -2.26 2.39
CA SER A 87 1.84 -2.97 1.31
C SER A 87 0.39 -2.50 1.09
N GLY A 88 0.07 -1.30 1.55
CA GLY A 88 -1.21 -0.65 1.30
C GLY A 88 -1.16 0.25 0.07
N SER A 89 -2.30 0.85 -0.23
CA SER A 89 -2.50 1.79 -1.33
C SER A 89 -3.46 2.90 -0.93
N HIS A 90 -3.76 3.79 -1.86
CA HIS A 90 -4.77 4.83 -1.72
C HIS A 90 -6.19 4.30 -1.49
N HIS A 91 -6.49 3.06 -1.90
CA HIS A 91 -7.83 2.48 -1.78
C HIS A 91 -8.14 2.07 -0.35
N ALA A 92 -8.57 3.03 0.47
CA ALA A 92 -8.84 2.80 1.89
C ALA A 92 -10.27 2.31 2.16
N ALA A 93 -11.28 2.74 1.41
CA ALA A 93 -12.68 2.35 1.60
C ALA A 93 -13.47 2.25 0.28
N GLY A 94 -14.62 1.60 0.32
CA GLY A 94 -15.49 1.43 -0.84
C GLY A 94 -14.96 0.43 -1.85
N PHE A 95 -15.48 0.50 -3.06
CA PHE A 95 -15.20 -0.42 -4.17
C PHE A 95 -14.87 0.37 -5.43
N HIS A 96 -13.96 -0.14 -6.28
CA HIS A 96 -13.70 0.46 -7.60
C HIS A 96 -14.72 -0.01 -8.65
N ALA A 97 -15.26 -1.22 -8.49
CA ALA A 97 -16.27 -1.78 -9.37
C ALA A 97 -17.30 -2.61 -8.59
N ASN A 98 -18.49 -2.77 -9.17
CA ASN A 98 -19.58 -3.52 -8.53
C ASN A 98 -19.28 -5.01 -8.34
N ASP A 99 -18.35 -5.58 -9.11
CA ASP A 99 -17.95 -6.97 -9.05
C ASP A 99 -16.69 -7.21 -8.20
N ASP A 100 -16.13 -6.16 -7.60
CA ASP A 100 -15.00 -6.28 -6.69
C ASP A 100 -15.36 -7.21 -5.53
N ARG A 101 -14.41 -8.09 -5.21
CA ARG A 101 -14.61 -9.08 -4.14
C ARG A 101 -14.39 -8.50 -2.75
N ARG A 102 -13.66 -7.39 -2.65
CA ARG A 102 -13.27 -6.78 -1.39
C ARG A 102 -13.27 -5.27 -1.50
N PRO A 103 -13.75 -4.58 -0.47
CA PRO A 103 -13.63 -3.14 -0.35
C PRO A 103 -12.19 -2.72 -0.06
N GLY A 104 -11.96 -1.42 -0.01
CA GLY A 104 -10.73 -0.82 0.48
C GLY A 104 -10.31 -1.38 1.85
N TRP A 105 -9.00 -1.31 2.12
CA TRP A 105 -8.38 -2.02 3.24
C TRP A 105 -8.81 -1.53 4.64
N TRP A 106 -9.41 -0.36 4.75
CA TRP A 106 -9.96 0.21 6.00
C TRP A 106 -11.45 0.53 5.93
N ASP A 107 -12.18 -0.06 4.98
CA ASP A 107 -13.63 0.15 4.81
C ASP A 107 -14.43 -0.05 6.11
N LEU A 108 -13.96 -0.95 6.97
CA LEU A 108 -14.59 -1.16 8.29
C LEU A 108 -14.63 0.10 9.15
N ALA A 109 -13.64 1.00 8.99
CA ALA A 109 -13.49 2.21 9.82
C ALA A 109 -14.00 3.48 9.12
N ILE A 110 -14.09 3.51 7.78
CA ILE A 110 -14.40 4.72 6.99
C ILE A 110 -15.78 4.58 6.35
N GLY A 111 -16.65 5.53 6.59
CA GLY A 111 -17.99 5.59 5.98
C GLY A 111 -19.01 6.32 6.85
N PRO A 112 -20.23 6.49 6.36
CA PRO A 112 -21.32 7.12 7.11
C PRO A 112 -21.59 6.42 8.44
N GLY A 113 -21.51 7.17 9.54
CA GLY A 113 -21.72 6.65 10.89
C GLY A 113 -20.66 5.69 11.41
N LYS A 114 -19.55 5.46 10.67
CA LYS A 114 -18.40 4.66 11.11
C LYS A 114 -17.46 5.51 11.98
N PRO A 115 -16.41 4.90 12.62
CA PRO A 115 -15.47 5.65 13.46
C PRO A 115 -14.84 6.87 12.77
N ILE A 116 -14.58 6.78 11.48
CA ILE A 116 -14.15 7.88 10.61
C ILE A 116 -15.37 8.22 9.74
N ASP A 117 -16.23 9.07 10.32
CA ASP A 117 -17.56 9.36 9.77
C ASP A 117 -17.48 10.34 8.61
N THR A 118 -17.76 9.85 7.41
CA THR A 118 -17.70 10.62 6.16
C THR A 118 -18.87 11.59 5.96
N GLU A 119 -19.90 11.57 6.82
CA GLU A 119 -20.92 12.62 6.85
C GLU A 119 -20.40 13.92 7.50
N ARG A 120 -19.30 13.84 8.25
CA ARG A 120 -18.71 14.95 9.01
C ARG A 120 -17.29 15.28 8.56
N LEU A 121 -16.56 14.29 8.08
CA LEU A 121 -15.14 14.37 7.79
C LEU A 121 -14.88 14.19 6.30
N PHE A 122 -13.94 14.94 5.78
CA PHE A 122 -13.37 14.73 4.46
C PHE A 122 -12.11 13.89 4.58
N VAL A 123 -12.18 12.63 4.16
CA VAL A 123 -11.09 11.68 4.30
C VAL A 123 -10.29 11.63 3.03
N VAL A 124 -8.97 11.68 3.12
CA VAL A 124 -8.03 11.58 1.99
C VAL A 124 -7.08 10.42 2.24
N CYS A 125 -6.87 9.56 1.26
CA CYS A 125 -5.82 8.56 1.26
C CYS A 125 -5.04 8.64 -0.05
N SER A 126 -3.76 8.97 0.01
CA SER A 126 -2.89 9.03 -1.15
C SER A 126 -1.98 7.81 -1.23
N ASN A 127 -1.66 7.38 -2.46
CA ASN A 127 -0.60 6.42 -2.68
C ASN A 127 0.76 7.13 -2.59
N ASN A 128 1.69 6.56 -1.82
CA ASN A 128 3.00 7.16 -1.61
C ASN A 128 3.86 7.16 -2.89
N LEU A 129 4.67 8.18 -3.10
CA LEU A 129 5.70 8.19 -4.15
C LEU A 129 6.62 6.97 -4.03
N GLY A 130 6.93 6.35 -5.16
CA GLY A 130 7.74 5.13 -5.18
C GLY A 130 6.98 3.85 -4.92
N CYS A 131 5.65 3.91 -4.66
CA CYS A 131 4.78 2.74 -4.54
C CYS A 131 4.19 2.32 -5.90
N CYS A 132 3.62 1.10 -5.95
CA CYS A 132 3.24 0.46 -7.22
C CYS A 132 1.82 0.77 -7.70
N ASP A 133 0.99 1.38 -6.87
CA ASP A 133 -0.44 1.58 -7.15
C ASP A 133 -0.73 2.95 -7.79
N GLY A 134 0.13 3.38 -8.72
CA GLY A 134 -0.14 4.43 -9.68
C GLY A 134 0.50 5.79 -9.44
N SER A 135 0.86 6.18 -8.21
CA SER A 135 1.72 7.37 -8.02
C SER A 135 3.08 7.17 -8.68
N SER A 136 3.73 8.24 -9.08
CA SER A 136 5.06 8.16 -9.70
C SER A 136 6.00 7.28 -8.88
N GLY A 137 6.59 6.29 -9.54
CA GLY A 137 7.39 5.25 -8.91
C GLY A 137 8.32 4.57 -9.93
N PRO A 138 8.94 3.45 -9.59
CA PRO A 138 9.84 2.71 -10.48
C PRO A 138 9.23 2.36 -11.85
N ASN A 139 7.92 2.23 -11.92
CA ASN A 139 7.19 1.91 -13.16
C ASN A 139 6.92 3.15 -14.03
N ALA A 140 7.05 4.36 -13.49
CA ALA A 140 6.87 5.59 -14.24
C ALA A 140 8.00 5.76 -15.27
N ILE A 141 7.68 6.42 -16.39
CA ILE A 141 8.66 6.69 -17.43
C ILE A 141 9.62 7.80 -16.96
N ASN A 142 10.90 7.51 -17.00
CA ASN A 142 11.95 8.50 -16.81
C ASN A 142 11.99 9.38 -18.07
N PRO A 143 11.74 10.70 -17.96
CA PRO A 143 11.71 11.61 -19.12
C PRO A 143 13.05 11.72 -19.83
N ASP A 144 14.16 11.50 -19.14
CA ASP A 144 15.50 11.61 -19.73
C ASP A 144 15.87 10.40 -20.60
N THR A 145 15.30 9.23 -20.30
CA THR A 145 15.66 7.98 -21.00
C THR A 145 14.51 7.43 -21.87
N GLY A 146 13.27 7.86 -21.64
CA GLY A 146 12.06 7.31 -22.25
C GLY A 146 11.73 5.89 -21.82
N LYS A 147 12.35 5.38 -20.75
CA LYS A 147 12.17 4.03 -20.19
C LYS A 147 11.63 4.13 -18.75
N PRO A 148 11.06 3.07 -18.20
CA PRO A 148 10.75 3.01 -16.77
C PRO A 148 11.98 3.34 -15.92
N TRP A 149 11.76 4.02 -14.79
CA TRP A 149 12.83 4.33 -13.85
C TRP A 149 13.53 3.09 -13.29
N GLY A 150 12.76 2.00 -13.09
CA GLY A 150 13.30 0.76 -12.52
C GLY A 150 14.05 0.99 -11.21
N GLY A 151 15.20 0.37 -11.07
CA GLY A 151 16.09 0.52 -9.92
C GLY A 151 16.69 1.92 -9.73
N GLN A 152 16.57 2.81 -10.74
CA GLN A 152 17.08 4.17 -10.69
C GLN A 152 16.10 5.17 -10.05
N PHE A 153 14.86 4.75 -9.76
CA PHE A 153 13.92 5.65 -9.09
C PHE A 153 14.48 6.12 -7.75
N PRO A 154 14.42 7.44 -7.44
CA PRO A 154 14.92 7.96 -6.18
C PRO A 154 14.31 7.23 -4.98
N GLN A 155 15.13 6.87 -4.00
CA GLN A 155 14.66 6.16 -2.80
C GLN A 155 13.96 7.14 -1.84
N PRO A 156 12.63 7.07 -1.67
CA PRO A 156 11.91 7.95 -0.79
C PRO A 156 12.14 7.57 0.68
N GLN A 157 12.17 8.58 1.52
CA GLN A 157 12.12 8.47 2.97
C GLN A 157 10.73 8.88 3.49
N VAL A 158 10.43 8.62 4.76
CA VAL A 158 9.13 8.96 5.36
C VAL A 158 8.81 10.46 5.22
N GLN A 159 9.80 11.32 5.43
CA GLN A 159 9.67 12.77 5.25
C GLN A 159 9.35 13.19 3.80
N ASP A 160 9.77 12.41 2.81
CA ASP A 160 9.44 12.68 1.41
C ASP A 160 7.97 12.44 1.13
N TRP A 161 7.42 11.36 1.68
CA TRP A 161 5.98 11.10 1.59
C TRP A 161 5.16 12.17 2.28
N VAL A 162 5.56 12.59 3.48
CA VAL A 162 4.88 13.68 4.20
C VAL A 162 4.91 15.00 3.41
N ARG A 163 6.03 15.34 2.77
CA ARG A 163 6.11 16.54 1.92
C ARG A 163 5.24 16.44 0.67
N SER A 164 5.18 15.27 0.03
CA SER A 164 4.29 15.07 -1.12
C SER A 164 2.82 15.13 -0.72
N GLN A 165 2.45 14.56 0.43
CA GLN A 165 1.12 14.66 1.00
C GLN A 165 0.76 16.10 1.42
N ARG A 166 1.76 16.87 1.86
CA ARG A 166 1.57 18.29 2.18
C ARG A 166 1.22 19.10 0.93
N TRP A 167 1.93 18.86 -0.17
CA TRP A 167 1.59 19.45 -1.46
C TRP A 167 0.16 19.05 -1.91
N LEU A 168 -0.21 17.78 -1.75
CA LEU A 168 -1.56 17.32 -2.09
C LEU A 168 -2.63 18.01 -1.24
N ALA A 169 -2.37 18.23 0.06
CA ALA A 169 -3.29 18.96 0.93
C ALA A 169 -3.55 20.39 0.42
N GLU A 170 -2.50 21.10 0.01
CA GLU A 170 -2.62 22.44 -0.59
C GLU A 170 -3.39 22.41 -1.90
N HIS A 171 -3.11 21.41 -2.76
CA HIS A 171 -3.81 21.19 -4.03
C HIS A 171 -5.32 20.99 -3.82
N LEU A 172 -5.71 20.29 -2.76
CA LEU A 172 -7.11 20.02 -2.41
C LEU A 172 -7.78 21.17 -1.64
N GLY A 173 -7.07 22.25 -1.33
CA GLY A 173 -7.60 23.37 -0.56
C GLY A 173 -7.79 23.07 0.94
N ILE A 174 -7.10 22.05 1.44
CA ILE A 174 -7.10 21.71 2.87
C ILE A 174 -6.21 22.71 3.60
N SER A 175 -6.77 23.36 4.61
CA SER A 175 -6.05 24.34 5.42
C SER A 175 -5.33 23.71 6.62
N ARG A 176 -5.89 22.61 7.15
CA ARG A 176 -5.37 21.86 8.29
C ARG A 176 -6.01 20.47 8.34
N TRP A 177 -5.23 19.49 8.78
CA TRP A 177 -5.75 18.17 9.08
C TRP A 177 -6.40 18.11 10.46
N ALA A 178 -7.68 17.78 10.55
CA ALA A 178 -8.32 17.44 11.83
C ALA A 178 -7.64 16.22 12.45
N ALA A 179 -7.21 15.27 11.62
CA ALA A 179 -6.34 14.18 12.06
C ALA A 179 -5.44 13.68 10.93
N VAL A 180 -4.24 13.22 11.28
CA VAL A 180 -3.39 12.40 10.44
C VAL A 180 -3.23 11.05 11.12
N MET A 181 -3.59 9.97 10.44
CA MET A 181 -3.61 8.65 11.06
C MET A 181 -3.12 7.55 10.13
N GLY A 182 -2.52 6.54 10.73
CA GLY A 182 -2.07 5.36 9.98
C GLY A 182 -1.53 4.26 10.87
N GLY A 183 -1.45 3.06 10.29
CA GLY A 183 -0.90 1.88 10.94
C GLY A 183 0.50 1.55 10.43
N SER A 184 1.37 1.02 11.30
CA SER A 184 2.72 0.59 10.92
C SER A 184 3.50 1.73 10.26
N LEU A 185 3.96 1.57 9.01
CA LEU A 185 4.62 2.63 8.24
C LEU A 185 3.73 3.88 8.06
N GLY A 186 2.41 3.71 7.98
CA GLY A 186 1.47 4.82 7.97
C GLY A 186 1.46 5.60 9.30
N GLY A 187 1.63 4.89 10.42
CA GLY A 187 1.81 5.53 11.72
C GLY A 187 3.12 6.31 11.85
N MET A 188 4.20 5.84 11.20
CA MET A 188 5.46 6.59 11.10
C MET A 188 5.28 7.86 10.27
N GLN A 189 4.48 7.82 9.21
CA GLN A 189 4.13 9.03 8.44
C GLN A 189 3.32 10.01 9.29
N ALA A 190 2.35 9.53 10.08
CA ALA A 190 1.56 10.38 10.97
C ALA A 190 2.44 11.08 12.03
N LEU A 191 3.40 10.35 12.62
CA LEU A 191 4.39 10.94 13.53
C LEU A 191 5.28 11.97 12.83
N GLN A 192 5.73 11.69 11.61
CA GLN A 192 6.56 12.62 10.83
C GLN A 192 5.78 13.89 10.46
N TRP A 193 4.49 13.78 10.16
CA TRP A 193 3.60 14.93 9.96
C TRP A 193 3.57 15.85 11.19
N ALA A 194 3.41 15.29 12.37
CA ALA A 194 3.39 16.05 13.62
C ALA A 194 4.74 16.71 13.94
N ILE A 195 5.83 16.15 13.45
CA ILE A 195 7.19 16.70 13.62
C ILE A 195 7.45 17.83 12.61
N ASP A 196 7.20 17.59 11.32
CA ASP A 196 7.56 18.52 10.25
C ASP A 196 6.56 19.67 10.11
N PHE A 197 5.27 19.43 10.40
CA PHE A 197 4.18 20.37 10.22
C PHE A 197 3.22 20.41 11.41
N PRO A 198 3.72 20.72 12.63
CA PRO A 198 2.89 20.68 13.86
C PRO A 198 1.66 21.59 13.78
N ASP A 199 1.76 22.74 13.12
CA ASP A 199 0.63 23.67 12.97
C ASP A 199 -0.46 23.18 11.99
N TRP A 200 -0.16 22.12 11.23
CA TRP A 200 -1.07 21.53 10.25
C TRP A 200 -1.84 20.33 10.78
N VAL A 201 -1.48 19.80 11.93
CA VAL A 201 -2.04 18.57 12.48
C VAL A 201 -2.69 18.84 13.81
N GLU A 202 -4.00 18.68 13.91
CA GLU A 202 -4.69 18.81 15.20
C GLU A 202 -4.53 17.54 16.03
N HIS A 203 -4.72 16.35 15.39
CA HIS A 203 -4.58 15.06 16.04
C HIS A 203 -3.67 14.14 15.24
N CYS A 204 -2.70 13.54 15.90
CA CYS A 204 -1.84 12.49 15.33
C CYS A 204 -2.23 11.13 15.92
N VAL A 205 -2.62 10.17 15.08
CA VAL A 205 -3.03 8.83 15.51
C VAL A 205 -2.10 7.78 14.89
N ALA A 206 -1.08 7.39 15.63
CA ALA A 206 -0.13 6.37 15.23
C ALA A 206 -0.51 5.01 15.82
N LEU A 207 -0.90 4.07 14.97
CA LEU A 207 -1.36 2.73 15.35
C LEU A 207 -0.26 1.70 15.07
N ALA A 208 0.07 0.87 16.08
CA ALA A 208 1.06 -0.20 15.93
C ALA A 208 2.36 0.27 15.23
N ALA A 209 2.85 1.45 15.59
CA ALA A 209 4.04 2.08 15.04
C ALA A 209 5.00 2.49 16.15
N ALA A 210 6.28 2.64 15.79
CA ALA A 210 7.33 3.12 16.67
C ALA A 210 8.09 4.27 15.99
N PRO A 211 8.69 5.20 16.73
CA PRO A 211 9.47 6.31 16.17
C PRO A 211 10.77 5.88 15.50
N GLY A 212 11.20 4.65 15.74
CA GLY A 212 12.39 4.06 15.13
C GLY A 212 12.33 2.54 15.11
N LEU A 213 13.08 1.93 14.20
CA LEU A 213 13.18 0.48 14.07
C LEU A 213 14.17 -0.07 15.11
N THR A 214 13.81 -1.20 15.72
CA THR A 214 14.77 -1.97 16.54
C THR A 214 15.79 -2.67 15.63
N ALA A 215 16.91 -3.08 16.20
CA ALA A 215 17.92 -3.86 15.48
C ALA A 215 17.31 -5.13 14.84
N GLN A 216 16.37 -5.78 15.52
CA GLN A 216 15.67 -6.96 15.01
C GLN A 216 14.80 -6.62 13.79
N ASN A 217 14.06 -5.50 13.82
CA ASN A 217 13.28 -5.06 12.67
C ASN A 217 14.18 -4.72 11.47
N ILE A 218 15.33 -4.06 11.73
CA ILE A 218 16.32 -3.77 10.69
C ILE A 218 16.84 -5.06 10.05
N ALA A 219 17.17 -6.08 10.89
CA ALA A 219 17.65 -7.38 10.42
C ALA A 219 16.60 -8.11 9.57
N PHE A 220 15.34 -8.14 9.98
CA PHE A 220 14.27 -8.74 9.16
C PHE A 220 14.09 -8.01 7.81
N ASN A 221 14.15 -6.69 7.83
CA ASN A 221 14.09 -5.89 6.60
C ASN A 221 15.28 -6.15 5.68
N GLU A 222 16.48 -6.38 6.25
CA GLU A 222 17.66 -6.73 5.47
C GLU A 222 17.50 -8.08 4.79
N ILE A 223 17.04 -9.11 5.51
CA ILE A 223 16.77 -10.44 4.95
C ILE A 223 15.74 -10.34 3.81
N ALA A 224 14.68 -9.58 4.03
CA ALA A 224 13.64 -9.40 3.03
C ALA A 224 14.14 -8.66 1.76
N ARG A 225 14.97 -7.63 1.92
CA ARG A 225 15.61 -6.95 0.78
C ARG A 225 16.55 -7.89 0.03
N HIS A 226 17.40 -8.60 0.77
CA HIS A 226 18.36 -9.53 0.19
C HIS A 226 17.66 -10.63 -0.59
N ALA A 227 16.54 -11.15 -0.10
CA ALA A 227 15.72 -12.14 -0.81
C ALA A 227 15.27 -11.63 -2.19
N ILE A 228 14.84 -10.37 -2.29
CA ILE A 228 14.43 -9.76 -3.57
C ILE A 228 15.63 -9.49 -4.47
N LEU A 229 16.69 -8.88 -3.93
CA LEU A 229 17.87 -8.50 -4.69
C LEU A 229 18.66 -9.69 -5.24
N SER A 230 18.58 -10.85 -4.57
CA SER A 230 19.21 -12.10 -5.00
C SER A 230 18.33 -12.95 -5.92
N ASP A 231 17.10 -12.55 -6.19
CA ASP A 231 16.24 -13.23 -7.15
C ASP A 231 16.83 -13.06 -8.57
N PRO A 232 17.06 -14.16 -9.34
CA PRO A 232 17.56 -14.06 -10.71
C PRO A 232 16.71 -13.14 -11.61
N ASP A 233 15.42 -13.05 -11.34
CA ASP A 233 14.47 -12.24 -12.12
C ASP A 233 14.42 -10.75 -11.65
N TRP A 234 15.27 -10.35 -10.70
CA TRP A 234 15.36 -8.94 -10.23
C TRP A 234 16.02 -8.02 -11.26
N HIS A 235 16.99 -8.51 -12.03
CA HIS A 235 17.70 -7.75 -13.08
C HIS A 235 18.20 -6.36 -12.63
N GLU A 236 18.76 -6.24 -11.42
CA GLU A 236 19.24 -4.97 -10.83
C GLU A 236 18.16 -3.86 -10.75
N GLY A 237 16.87 -4.24 -10.72
CA GLY A 237 15.72 -3.36 -10.72
C GLY A 237 15.06 -3.16 -12.08
N ASP A 238 15.66 -3.64 -13.16
CA ASP A 238 15.14 -3.51 -14.53
C ASP A 238 14.27 -4.71 -14.95
N TYR A 239 13.69 -5.42 -13.97
CA TYR A 239 12.86 -6.61 -14.19
C TYR A 239 11.69 -6.38 -15.16
N LEU A 240 11.07 -5.17 -15.16
CA LEU A 240 9.99 -4.83 -16.10
C LEU A 240 10.48 -4.78 -17.54
N ALA A 241 11.65 -4.17 -17.78
CA ALA A 241 12.27 -4.11 -19.10
C ALA A 241 12.70 -5.48 -19.58
N ALA A 242 13.09 -6.38 -18.66
CA ALA A 242 13.41 -7.77 -18.93
C ALA A 242 12.16 -8.66 -19.15
N GLY A 243 10.95 -8.15 -18.88
CA GLY A 243 9.72 -8.94 -18.91
C GLY A 243 9.66 -10.02 -17.84
N ALA A 244 10.40 -9.83 -16.74
CA ALA A 244 10.52 -10.75 -15.61
C ALA A 244 9.89 -10.16 -14.35
N LEU A 245 9.63 -11.02 -13.37
CA LEU A 245 9.11 -10.60 -12.06
C LEU A 245 9.84 -11.40 -10.97
N PRO A 246 10.48 -10.76 -9.98
CA PRO A 246 11.22 -11.42 -8.91
C PRO A 246 10.27 -12.06 -7.88
N THR A 247 9.42 -12.97 -8.36
CA THR A 247 8.31 -13.53 -7.57
C THR A 247 8.80 -14.39 -6.41
N ARG A 248 9.94 -15.07 -6.54
CA ARG A 248 10.52 -15.91 -5.49
C ARG A 248 11.03 -15.03 -4.35
N GLY A 249 11.79 -13.99 -4.67
CA GLY A 249 12.32 -13.04 -3.70
C GLY A 249 11.22 -12.29 -2.97
N VAL A 250 10.20 -11.82 -3.72
CA VAL A 250 9.03 -11.14 -3.15
C VAL A 250 8.22 -12.08 -2.25
N ALA A 251 8.03 -13.35 -2.66
CA ALA A 251 7.35 -14.34 -1.83
C ALA A 251 8.10 -14.58 -0.51
N LEU A 252 9.41 -14.77 -0.56
CA LEU A 252 10.23 -14.97 0.63
C LEU A 252 10.22 -13.73 1.54
N ALA A 253 10.36 -12.54 0.98
CA ALA A 253 10.25 -11.29 1.73
C ALA A 253 8.88 -11.16 2.44
N ARG A 254 7.80 -11.58 1.79
CA ARG A 254 6.46 -11.62 2.37
C ARG A 254 6.33 -12.64 3.50
N MET A 255 6.94 -13.81 3.36
CA MET A 255 7.00 -14.82 4.43
C MET A 255 7.70 -14.27 5.68
N VAL A 256 8.85 -13.59 5.49
CA VAL A 256 9.55 -12.89 6.59
C VAL A 256 8.64 -11.86 7.26
N GLY A 257 7.92 -11.05 6.47
CA GLY A 257 6.95 -10.09 7.00
C GLY A 257 5.88 -10.76 7.87
N HIS A 258 5.35 -11.91 7.47
CA HIS A 258 4.35 -12.65 8.24
C HIS A 258 4.87 -13.21 9.57
N LEU A 259 6.18 -13.51 9.67
CA LEU A 259 6.79 -13.87 10.96
C LEU A 259 6.78 -12.70 11.95
N THR A 260 6.86 -11.47 11.47
CA THR A 260 6.91 -10.27 12.33
C THR A 260 5.53 -9.75 12.75
N TYR A 261 4.44 -10.25 12.15
CA TYR A 261 3.07 -9.79 12.45
C TYR A 261 2.44 -10.47 13.67
N MET A 262 2.98 -11.58 14.11
CA MET A 262 2.50 -12.34 15.26
C MET A 262 3.58 -12.46 16.33
N SER A 263 3.17 -12.49 17.59
CA SER A 263 4.06 -12.89 18.67
C SER A 263 4.38 -14.40 18.57
N ALA A 264 5.45 -14.84 19.25
CA ALA A 264 5.79 -16.26 19.32
C ALA A 264 4.64 -17.07 19.95
N ASP A 265 4.01 -16.54 21.00
CA ASP A 265 2.86 -17.17 21.64
C ASP A 265 1.66 -17.23 20.69
N GLY A 266 1.29 -16.11 20.04
CA GLY A 266 0.18 -16.09 19.08
C GLY A 266 0.40 -17.00 17.88
N MET A 267 1.65 -17.19 17.44
CA MET A 267 1.98 -18.18 16.40
C MET A 267 1.84 -19.62 16.92
N SER A 268 2.30 -19.86 18.15
CA SER A 268 2.16 -21.17 18.81
C SER A 268 0.69 -21.52 19.06
N ASP A 269 -0.10 -20.57 19.55
CA ASP A 269 -1.54 -20.77 19.77
C ASP A 269 -2.32 -21.06 18.50
N ARG A 270 -1.87 -20.45 17.39
CA ARG A 270 -2.56 -20.58 16.10
C ARG A 270 -2.21 -21.86 15.35
N PHE A 271 -0.95 -22.25 15.37
CA PHE A 271 -0.45 -23.34 14.51
C PHE A 271 0.12 -24.52 15.31
N GLY A 272 0.63 -24.27 16.52
CA GLY A 272 1.30 -25.30 17.32
C GLY A 272 2.39 -26.02 16.53
N ARG A 273 2.37 -27.33 16.62
CA ARG A 273 3.17 -28.28 15.81
C ARG A 273 2.27 -29.14 14.92
N GLU A 274 1.11 -28.60 14.58
CA GLU A 274 0.11 -29.32 13.79
C GLU A 274 0.60 -29.53 12.36
N LEU A 275 0.36 -30.73 11.86
CA LEU A 275 0.66 -31.10 10.48
C LEU A 275 -0.54 -30.77 9.58
N LEU A 276 -0.25 -30.42 8.34
CA LEU A 276 -1.28 -30.25 7.32
C LEU A 276 -1.95 -31.59 7.05
N GLU A 277 -3.28 -31.64 7.10
CA GLU A 277 -4.05 -32.84 6.78
C GLU A 277 -3.71 -33.35 5.36
N GLY A 278 -3.51 -34.65 5.22
CA GLY A 278 -3.11 -35.26 3.95
C GLY A 278 -1.59 -35.28 3.69
N SER A 279 -0.76 -34.67 4.55
CA SER A 279 0.72 -34.76 4.46
C SER A 279 1.26 -36.10 5.01
N PHE A 280 0.41 -37.08 5.26
CA PHE A 280 0.73 -38.43 5.69
C PHE A 280 0.07 -39.47 4.78
N ALA A 281 0.79 -39.92 3.78
CA ALA A 281 0.61 -41.28 3.25
C ALA A 281 1.77 -42.12 3.81
N PRO A 282 1.51 -43.29 4.42
CA PRO A 282 2.57 -44.12 5.01
C PRO A 282 3.62 -44.63 4.00
N ASP A 283 3.30 -44.58 2.70
CA ASP A 283 4.08 -45.17 1.62
C ASP A 283 4.71 -44.14 0.67
N ASP A 284 4.50 -42.85 0.86
CA ASP A 284 5.11 -41.78 0.04
C ASP A 284 6.23 -41.09 0.80
N ASN A 285 7.37 -40.87 0.12
CA ASN A 285 8.40 -39.91 0.55
C ASN A 285 7.86 -38.45 0.60
N ALA A 286 6.58 -38.27 0.85
CA ALA A 286 5.94 -36.97 0.97
C ALA A 286 6.49 -36.23 2.19
N GLU A 287 7.06 -35.06 1.96
CA GLU A 287 7.57 -34.17 2.99
C GLU A 287 6.47 -33.81 3.98
N ARG A 288 6.71 -34.03 5.27
CA ARG A 288 5.81 -33.61 6.34
C ARG A 288 5.76 -32.11 6.38
N VAL A 289 4.59 -31.52 6.10
CA VAL A 289 4.40 -30.07 6.08
C VAL A 289 3.63 -29.63 7.32
N PHE A 290 4.20 -28.75 8.14
CA PHE A 290 3.49 -28.12 9.24
C PHE A 290 2.51 -27.06 8.72
N GLN A 291 1.42 -26.84 9.46
CA GLN A 291 0.42 -25.84 9.07
C GLN A 291 1.03 -24.44 8.93
N VAL A 292 1.99 -24.06 9.77
CA VAL A 292 2.70 -22.78 9.68
C VAL A 292 3.51 -22.63 8.38
N GLU A 293 4.12 -23.73 7.89
CA GLU A 293 4.85 -23.70 6.61
C GLU A 293 3.89 -23.49 5.44
N SER A 294 2.77 -24.22 5.44
CA SER A 294 1.70 -24.05 4.44
C SER A 294 1.14 -22.61 4.47
N TYR A 295 0.90 -22.06 5.65
CA TYR A 295 0.46 -20.67 5.81
C TYR A 295 1.46 -19.69 5.22
N LEU A 296 2.74 -19.78 5.54
CA LEU A 296 3.77 -18.88 5.03
C LEU A 296 3.92 -19.01 3.51
N ARG A 297 3.96 -20.21 2.97
CA ARG A 297 4.04 -20.47 1.51
C ARG A 297 2.82 -19.85 0.80
N HIS A 298 1.61 -20.03 1.35
CA HIS A 298 0.39 -19.42 0.81
C HIS A 298 0.45 -17.89 0.81
N GLN A 299 0.87 -17.27 1.91
CA GLN A 299 0.95 -15.82 2.02
C GLN A 299 2.01 -15.24 1.08
N GLY A 300 3.15 -15.89 0.94
CA GLY A 300 4.21 -15.51 0.01
C GLY A 300 3.74 -15.59 -1.45
N SER A 301 3.26 -16.75 -1.87
CA SER A 301 2.78 -16.98 -3.25
C SER A 301 1.66 -16.03 -3.64
N ARG A 302 0.64 -15.89 -2.78
CA ARG A 302 -0.48 -14.99 -3.05
C ARG A 302 -0.05 -13.54 -3.23
N PHE A 303 0.92 -13.07 -2.46
CA PHE A 303 1.38 -11.68 -2.53
C PHE A 303 2.25 -11.44 -3.78
N SER A 304 3.10 -12.39 -4.14
CA SER A 304 4.02 -12.26 -5.28
C SER A 304 3.35 -12.37 -6.65
N THR A 305 2.08 -12.81 -6.69
CA THR A 305 1.31 -12.98 -7.94
C THR A 305 0.17 -11.96 -8.09
N GLN A 306 0.02 -11.05 -7.15
CA GLN A 306 -0.91 -9.92 -7.20
C GLN A 306 -0.25 -8.68 -7.78
#